data_dd4206c5863c485953f6e1a6d64a139b
#
_entry.id   dd4206c5863c485953f6e1a6d64a139b
#
_cell.length_a   1.000
_cell.length_b   1.000
_cell.length_c   1.000
_cell.angle_alpha   90.00
_cell.angle_beta   90.00
_cell.angle_gamma   90.00
#
_symmetry.space_group_name_H-M   'P 1'
#
loop_
_entity.id
_entity.type
_entity.pdbx_description
1 polymer ?
#
loop_
_entity_poly.entity_id
_entity_poly.type
_entity_poly.pdbx_seq_one_letter_code
_entity_poly.pdbx_strand_id
1 'polypeptide(L)'
;SVTGVQTCALPIFYGGLWVGEDSKIPNTQGYRNDVLQALKDLKVPVLRWPGGCFADEYHWMDGIGPKENRPRMVNNNWGGTVEDNSFGTHEFLNLCELIGCEPYISGNVGSGSVEEMAKWVEYMTSEQGSPMAKLRKENGREKPWKVKFFGVGNESWGCGGSMRPEYYADLYRRYSTYCRNYDGNHLFKIASGASDYDYNWTEVLMKNVGHRMAGLSLHYYTVTGWSGSKGSATEFTNDDYYWTMGKCLEIEPVLKKHIAIMDKYDPKKQIGLMVDEWGTWWDEEPGTVR
;
A
#
# COMPACT_ATOMS: atom_id res chain seq x y z
N SER A 1 -3.35 -17.41 -5.45
CA SER A 1 -3.60 -17.37 -4.01
C SER A 1 -3.46 -15.94 -3.52
N VAL A 2 -4.53 -15.41 -2.99
CA VAL A 2 -4.59 -14.08 -2.41
C VAL A 2 -4.18 -14.21 -0.96
N THR A 3 -3.06 -13.63 -0.59
CA THR A 3 -2.65 -13.53 0.80
C THR A 3 -1.96 -12.20 1.02
N GLY A 4 -2.70 -11.19 1.43
CA GLY A 4 -2.17 -9.92 1.87
C GLY A 4 -2.89 -9.48 3.14
N VAL A 5 -2.15 -9.04 4.13
CA VAL A 5 -2.71 -8.28 5.25
C VAL A 5 -2.54 -6.82 4.92
N GLN A 6 -3.65 -6.12 4.85
CA GLN A 6 -3.67 -4.69 4.67
C GLN A 6 -3.19 -4.00 5.94
N THR A 7 -2.38 -2.99 5.77
CA THR A 7 -2.26 -1.93 6.75
C THR A 7 -2.76 -0.63 6.11
N CYS A 8 -3.97 -0.21 6.47
CA CYS A 8 -4.31 1.20 6.44
C CYS A 8 -3.42 1.86 7.48
N ALA A 9 -2.42 2.59 7.02
CA ALA A 9 -1.19 2.80 7.79
C ALA A 9 -1.29 3.82 8.94
N LEU A 10 -2.43 4.39 9.27
CA LEU A 10 -2.45 5.64 10.00
C LEU A 10 -2.39 5.55 11.53
N PRO A 11 -3.23 4.83 12.25
CA PRO A 11 -3.16 4.86 13.72
C PRO A 11 -2.01 4.03 14.28
N ILE A 12 -1.48 3.10 13.49
CA ILE A 12 -0.46 2.14 13.94
C ILE A 12 0.88 2.83 14.21
N PHE A 13 1.19 3.89 13.49
CA PHE A 13 2.48 4.57 13.60
C PHE A 13 2.50 5.62 14.70
N TYR A 14 1.40 6.22 15.10
CA TYR A 14 1.32 7.20 16.19
C TYR A 14 1.36 6.53 17.57
N GLY A 15 2.48 5.84 17.88
CA GLY A 15 2.65 5.12 19.13
C GLY A 15 1.94 3.75 19.17
N GLY A 16 1.26 3.34 18.11
CA GLY A 16 0.67 2.01 17.98
C GLY A 16 1.72 0.93 17.67
N LEU A 17 2.45 1.07 16.58
CA LEU A 17 3.54 0.17 16.20
C LEU A 17 4.90 0.82 16.42
N TRP A 18 5.07 2.06 15.95
CA TRP A 18 6.31 2.81 16.00
C TRP A 18 6.29 3.82 17.15
N VAL A 19 7.27 3.70 18.05
CA VAL A 19 7.41 4.59 19.21
C VAL A 19 8.77 5.28 19.25
N GLY A 20 9.69 4.92 18.35
CA GLY A 20 11.07 5.39 18.37
C GLY A 20 11.93 4.62 19.37
N GLU A 21 13.24 4.60 19.11
CA GLU A 21 14.20 3.81 19.90
C GLU A 21 14.34 4.31 21.33
N ASP A 22 14.22 5.62 21.54
CA ASP A 22 14.37 6.28 22.85
C ASP A 22 13.08 6.23 23.71
N SER A 23 12.03 5.56 23.22
CA SER A 23 10.76 5.44 23.95
C SER A 23 10.91 4.62 25.22
N LYS A 24 10.18 5.03 26.28
CA LYS A 24 10.05 4.22 27.50
C LYS A 24 9.13 2.99 27.34
N ILE A 25 8.35 2.94 26.26
CA ILE A 25 7.54 1.77 25.91
C ILE A 25 8.50 0.66 25.44
N PRO A 26 8.37 -0.57 25.95
CA PRO A 26 9.24 -1.68 25.53
C PRO A 26 9.22 -1.85 24.01
N ASN A 27 10.39 -1.71 23.40
CA ASN A 27 10.52 -1.74 21.94
C ASN A 27 11.81 -2.45 21.50
N THR A 28 11.81 -2.87 20.24
CA THR A 28 12.98 -3.38 19.52
C THR A 28 13.20 -2.46 18.32
N GLN A 29 14.29 -1.71 18.32
CA GLN A 29 14.61 -0.76 17.24
C GLN A 29 13.48 0.25 16.96
N GLY A 30 12.75 0.69 18.00
CA GLY A 30 11.63 1.63 17.89
C GLY A 30 10.26 0.98 17.64
N TYR A 31 10.18 -0.31 17.35
CA TYR A 31 8.90 -1.03 17.21
C TYR A 31 8.45 -1.60 18.55
N ARG A 32 7.19 -1.38 18.91
CA ARG A 32 6.61 -1.94 20.13
C ARG A 32 6.73 -3.47 20.13
N ASN A 33 7.25 -4.02 21.24
CA ASN A 33 7.48 -5.45 21.33
C ASN A 33 6.19 -6.27 21.31
N ASP A 34 5.12 -5.78 21.90
CA ASP A 34 3.82 -6.44 21.92
C ASP A 34 3.21 -6.56 20.50
N VAL A 35 3.25 -5.47 19.74
CA VAL A 35 2.74 -5.45 18.35
C VAL A 35 3.65 -6.27 17.42
N LEU A 36 4.96 -6.13 17.56
CA LEU A 36 5.92 -6.91 16.77
C LEU A 36 5.73 -8.43 16.99
N GLN A 37 5.50 -8.84 18.23
CA GLN A 37 5.23 -10.25 18.55
C GLN A 37 3.90 -10.71 17.98
N ALA A 38 2.83 -9.90 18.09
CA ALA A 38 1.54 -10.22 17.52
C ALA A 38 1.60 -10.41 15.99
N LEU A 39 2.36 -9.56 15.28
CA LEU A 39 2.56 -9.69 13.84
C LEU A 39 3.32 -10.96 13.47
N LYS A 40 4.31 -11.36 14.28
CA LYS A 40 5.04 -12.64 14.11
C LYS A 40 4.13 -13.84 14.35
N ASP A 41 3.31 -13.79 15.39
CA ASP A 41 2.38 -14.88 15.74
C ASP A 41 1.31 -15.07 14.67
N LEU A 42 0.84 -13.98 14.06
CA LEU A 42 -0.05 -13.98 12.89
C LEU A 42 0.62 -14.55 11.63
N LYS A 43 1.95 -14.68 11.62
CA LYS A 43 2.73 -15.12 10.44
C LYS A 43 2.37 -14.31 9.19
N VAL A 44 2.35 -12.99 9.33
CA VAL A 44 2.01 -12.05 8.24
C VAL A 44 2.88 -12.34 7.03
N PRO A 45 2.31 -12.73 5.87
CA PRO A 45 3.13 -13.09 4.70
C PRO A 45 3.61 -11.87 3.91
N VAL A 46 2.82 -10.80 3.89
CA VAL A 46 3.10 -9.57 3.14
C VAL A 46 2.62 -8.37 3.95
N LEU A 47 3.41 -7.33 4.02
CA LEU A 47 3.05 -6.06 4.63
C LEU A 47 3.14 -4.94 3.59
N ARG A 48 2.07 -4.11 3.47
CA ARG A 48 1.96 -3.04 2.48
C ARG A 48 2.15 -1.67 3.14
N TRP A 49 2.96 -0.80 2.50
CA TRP A 49 3.25 0.57 2.96
C TRP A 49 3.69 1.43 1.76
N PRO A 50 3.56 2.75 1.75
CA PRO A 50 2.94 3.62 2.77
C PRO A 50 1.42 3.58 2.80
N GLY A 51 0.80 2.75 1.99
CA GLY A 51 -0.61 2.41 2.11
C GLY A 51 -1.49 3.01 1.04
N GLY A 52 -2.73 3.40 1.42
CA GLY A 52 -3.81 3.88 0.57
C GLY A 52 -3.58 5.26 -0.04
N CYS A 53 -4.56 6.15 0.09
CA CYS A 53 -4.50 7.50 -0.48
C CYS A 53 -3.25 8.31 -0.14
N PHE A 54 -2.69 8.09 1.04
CA PHE A 54 -1.43 8.71 1.46
C PHE A 54 -0.26 8.38 0.53
N ALA A 55 -0.24 7.20 -0.08
CA ALA A 55 0.85 6.77 -0.96
C ALA A 55 1.06 7.71 -2.17
N ASP A 56 -0.03 8.27 -2.69
CA ASP A 56 0.02 9.17 -3.86
C ASP A 56 0.28 10.65 -3.51
N GLU A 57 0.48 10.95 -2.22
CA GLU A 57 0.99 12.23 -1.71
C GLU A 57 2.36 12.09 -1.03
N TYR A 58 2.81 10.86 -0.77
CA TYR A 58 4.05 10.58 -0.05
C TYR A 58 5.28 10.69 -0.95
N HIS A 59 6.23 11.52 -0.55
CA HIS A 59 7.54 11.68 -1.18
C HIS A 59 8.59 10.91 -0.36
N TRP A 60 9.06 9.79 -0.88
CA TRP A 60 9.90 8.84 -0.13
C TRP A 60 11.21 9.42 0.40
N MET A 61 11.77 10.43 -0.29
CA MET A 61 12.98 11.12 0.17
C MET A 61 12.78 11.88 1.48
N ASP A 62 11.56 12.27 1.80
CA ASP A 62 11.21 12.93 3.05
C ASP A 62 11.28 11.97 4.25
N GLY A 63 11.19 10.66 4.00
CA GLY A 63 11.23 9.61 5.00
C GLY A 63 12.58 8.89 5.14
N ILE A 64 13.69 9.50 4.67
CA ILE A 64 15.04 8.92 4.78
C ILE A 64 16.01 9.91 5.44
N GLY A 65 17.21 9.43 5.81
CA GLY A 65 18.21 10.25 6.50
C GLY A 65 17.89 10.49 7.97
N PRO A 66 18.64 11.41 8.64
CA PRO A 66 18.45 11.73 10.05
C PRO A 66 17.03 12.22 10.33
N LYS A 67 16.38 11.67 11.35
CA LYS A 67 14.95 11.91 11.65
C LYS A 67 14.65 13.37 11.96
N GLU A 68 15.57 14.05 12.63
CA GLU A 68 15.47 15.47 12.98
C GLU A 68 15.46 16.40 11.76
N ASN A 69 15.94 15.92 10.60
CA ASN A 69 15.99 16.69 9.36
C ASN A 69 14.84 16.35 8.41
N ARG A 70 14.00 15.35 8.74
CA ARG A 70 12.89 14.96 7.88
C ARG A 70 11.79 16.02 7.91
N PRO A 71 11.28 16.47 6.75
CA PRO A 71 10.22 17.46 6.71
C PRO A 71 8.93 16.91 7.28
N ARG A 72 8.07 17.81 7.75
CA ARG A 72 6.71 17.48 8.14
C ARG A 72 5.75 17.79 7.00
N MET A 73 4.70 16.99 6.88
CA MET A 73 3.63 17.19 5.91
C MET A 73 2.26 17.05 6.55
N VAL A 74 1.26 17.67 5.95
CA VAL A 74 -0.15 17.48 6.36
C VAL A 74 -0.70 16.29 5.60
N ASN A 75 -1.25 15.31 6.32
CA ASN A 75 -1.97 14.21 5.71
C ASN A 75 -3.41 14.64 5.42
N ASN A 76 -3.65 15.13 4.21
CA ASN A 76 -4.94 15.69 3.82
C ASN A 76 -6.04 14.62 3.69
N ASN A 77 -5.67 13.39 3.47
CA ASN A 77 -6.63 12.29 3.31
C ASN A 77 -7.15 11.78 4.67
N TRP A 78 -6.36 11.97 5.74
CA TRP A 78 -6.66 11.37 7.03
C TRP A 78 -6.59 12.40 8.17
N GLY A 79 -7.69 13.12 8.36
CA GLY A 79 -7.91 14.00 9.51
C GLY A 79 -7.03 15.25 9.58
N GLY A 80 -6.28 15.60 8.53
CA GLY A 80 -5.36 16.73 8.53
C GLY A 80 -4.20 16.58 9.53
N THR A 81 -3.87 15.35 9.90
CA THR A 81 -2.79 15.05 10.85
C THR A 81 -1.43 15.44 10.27
N VAL A 82 -0.55 15.99 11.10
CA VAL A 82 0.82 16.31 10.69
C VAL A 82 1.69 15.07 10.80
N GLU A 83 2.14 14.58 9.67
CA GLU A 83 3.14 13.49 9.58
C GLU A 83 4.53 14.08 9.81
N ASP A 84 5.34 13.44 10.65
CA ASP A 84 6.71 13.85 10.94
C ASP A 84 7.76 13.07 10.14
N ASN A 85 7.32 12.12 9.32
CA ASN A 85 8.14 11.23 8.51
C ASN A 85 9.18 10.42 9.33
N SER A 86 8.96 10.26 10.65
CA SER A 86 9.84 9.46 11.53
C SER A 86 9.82 7.97 11.17
N PHE A 87 8.77 7.52 10.49
CA PHE A 87 8.66 6.18 9.92
C PHE A 87 8.71 6.26 8.40
N GLY A 88 9.79 5.79 7.81
CA GLY A 88 10.02 5.84 6.37
C GLY A 88 10.52 4.52 5.81
N THR A 89 11.24 4.60 4.70
CA THR A 89 11.72 3.42 3.95
C THR A 89 12.52 2.44 4.82
N HIS A 90 13.48 2.96 5.60
CA HIS A 90 14.32 2.12 6.47
C HIS A 90 13.50 1.45 7.55
N GLU A 91 12.67 2.20 8.23
CA GLU A 91 11.83 1.71 9.31
C GLU A 91 10.85 0.64 8.79
N PHE A 92 10.24 0.85 7.63
CA PHE A 92 9.32 -0.14 7.07
C PHE A 92 10.03 -1.44 6.64
N LEU A 93 11.11 -1.33 5.88
CA LEU A 93 11.80 -2.51 5.35
C LEU A 93 12.51 -3.32 6.44
N ASN A 94 13.04 -2.64 7.47
CA ASN A 94 13.59 -3.31 8.64
C ASN A 94 12.50 -4.02 9.46
N LEU A 95 11.30 -3.44 9.57
CA LEU A 95 10.14 -4.12 10.18
C LEU A 95 9.83 -5.42 9.44
N CYS A 96 9.79 -5.39 8.10
CA CYS A 96 9.53 -6.59 7.30
C CYS A 96 10.60 -7.67 7.55
N GLU A 97 11.88 -7.31 7.65
CA GLU A 97 12.95 -8.24 7.99
C GLU A 97 12.77 -8.83 9.42
N LEU A 98 12.40 -8.00 10.40
CA LEU A 98 12.17 -8.45 11.79
C LEU A 98 10.98 -9.42 11.92
N ILE A 99 9.92 -9.19 11.14
CA ILE A 99 8.73 -10.05 11.12
C ILE A 99 8.98 -11.31 10.29
N GLY A 100 9.82 -11.20 9.24
CA GLY A 100 10.04 -12.26 8.26
C GLY A 100 8.97 -12.28 7.17
N CYS A 101 8.43 -11.12 6.77
CA CYS A 101 7.42 -10.98 5.73
C CYS A 101 7.97 -10.29 4.48
N GLU A 102 7.29 -10.46 3.35
CA GLU A 102 7.61 -9.75 2.11
C GLU A 102 7.10 -8.30 2.17
N PRO A 103 7.92 -7.30 1.81
CA PRO A 103 7.43 -5.93 1.68
C PRO A 103 6.62 -5.75 0.39
N TYR A 104 5.53 -4.99 0.49
CA TYR A 104 4.78 -4.45 -0.63
C TYR A 104 4.83 -2.92 -0.56
N ILE A 105 5.60 -2.30 -1.44
CA ILE A 105 5.76 -0.86 -1.53
C ILE A 105 4.71 -0.27 -2.47
N SER A 106 3.97 0.75 -2.03
CA SER A 106 3.05 1.52 -2.87
C SER A 106 3.73 2.79 -3.37
N GLY A 107 3.99 2.86 -4.68
CA GLY A 107 4.65 4.00 -5.31
C GLY A 107 3.68 5.13 -5.65
N ASN A 108 4.15 6.37 -5.60
CA ASN A 108 3.39 7.58 -5.84
C ASN A 108 3.26 7.88 -7.34
N VAL A 109 2.07 7.72 -7.91
CA VAL A 109 1.73 8.13 -9.30
C VAL A 109 0.92 9.43 -9.31
N GLY A 110 0.31 9.79 -8.19
CA GLY A 110 -0.54 10.98 -8.05
C GLY A 110 0.26 12.27 -8.13
N SER A 111 1.03 12.59 -7.10
CA SER A 111 1.84 13.81 -7.01
C SER A 111 3.33 13.58 -7.34
N GLY A 112 3.81 12.34 -7.33
CA GLY A 112 5.20 11.98 -7.59
C GLY A 112 5.58 12.02 -9.07
N SER A 113 6.88 11.93 -9.31
CA SER A 113 7.43 11.84 -10.68
C SER A 113 7.94 10.43 -11.01
N VAL A 114 8.05 10.15 -12.30
CA VAL A 114 8.68 8.90 -12.79
C VAL A 114 10.12 8.76 -12.28
N GLU A 115 10.85 9.86 -12.25
CA GLU A 115 12.23 9.88 -11.77
C GLU A 115 12.31 9.55 -10.27
N GLU A 116 11.42 10.13 -9.48
CA GLU A 116 11.34 9.87 -8.04
C GLU A 116 11.07 8.40 -7.74
N MET A 117 10.08 7.80 -8.40
CA MET A 117 9.78 6.39 -8.25
C MET A 117 10.93 5.49 -8.70
N ALA A 118 11.57 5.79 -9.82
CA ALA A 118 12.71 5.04 -10.32
C ALA A 118 13.90 5.09 -9.33
N LYS A 119 14.18 6.27 -8.76
CA LYS A 119 15.21 6.45 -7.74
C LYS A 119 14.88 5.69 -6.45
N TRP A 120 13.61 5.61 -6.06
CA TRP A 120 13.22 4.83 -4.88
C TRP A 120 13.50 3.35 -5.06
N VAL A 121 13.13 2.78 -6.20
CA VAL A 121 13.45 1.38 -6.54
C VAL A 121 14.96 1.14 -6.51
N GLU A 122 15.76 2.03 -7.11
CA GLU A 122 17.21 1.96 -7.11
C GLU A 122 17.78 2.04 -5.69
N TYR A 123 17.29 2.98 -4.88
CA TYR A 123 17.68 3.16 -3.48
C TYR A 123 17.49 1.89 -2.66
N MET A 124 16.34 1.25 -2.80
CA MET A 124 16.01 0.05 -2.03
C MET A 124 16.77 -1.19 -2.49
N THR A 125 17.00 -1.35 -3.79
CA THR A 125 17.33 -2.67 -4.35
C THR A 125 18.66 -2.76 -5.10
N SER A 126 19.36 -1.65 -5.39
CA SER A 126 20.65 -1.69 -6.10
C SER A 126 21.83 -1.89 -5.16
N GLU A 127 22.75 -2.80 -5.51
CA GLU A 127 24.06 -2.99 -4.85
C GLU A 127 25.18 -2.18 -5.51
N GLN A 128 24.98 -1.76 -6.76
CA GLN A 128 25.99 -1.06 -7.55
C GLN A 128 26.36 0.28 -6.93
N GLY A 129 27.52 0.82 -7.33
CA GLY A 129 28.00 2.13 -6.86
C GLY A 129 27.22 3.32 -7.44
N SER A 130 25.91 3.16 -7.60
CA SER A 130 25.01 4.19 -8.08
C SER A 130 24.76 5.29 -7.05
N PRO A 131 24.33 6.48 -7.45
CA PRO A 131 24.04 7.56 -6.51
C PRO A 131 23.03 7.16 -5.42
N MET A 132 21.99 6.41 -5.77
CA MET A 132 20.97 6.01 -4.79
C MET A 132 21.45 4.90 -3.86
N ALA A 133 22.25 3.94 -4.34
CA ALA A 133 22.89 2.96 -3.48
C ALA A 133 23.90 3.60 -2.53
N LYS A 134 24.64 4.62 -2.99
CA LYS A 134 25.53 5.42 -2.14
C LYS A 134 24.74 6.16 -1.04
N LEU A 135 23.66 6.83 -1.42
CA LEU A 135 22.79 7.54 -0.46
C LEU A 135 22.19 6.57 0.59
N ARG A 136 21.79 5.36 0.20
CA ARG A 136 21.34 4.34 1.15
C ARG A 136 22.42 4.01 2.18
N LYS A 137 23.67 3.83 1.73
CA LYS A 137 24.82 3.55 2.61
C LYS A 137 25.11 4.72 3.55
N GLU A 138 25.08 5.94 3.05
CA GLU A 138 25.21 7.16 3.86
C GLU A 138 24.13 7.25 4.94
N ASN A 139 22.92 6.75 4.65
CA ASN A 139 21.81 6.64 5.60
C ASN A 139 21.87 5.38 6.49
N GLY A 140 23.01 4.69 6.56
CA GLY A 140 23.27 3.61 7.51
C GLY A 140 22.90 2.20 7.04
N ARG A 141 22.48 2.02 5.77
CA ARG A 141 22.16 0.69 5.25
C ARG A 141 23.12 0.29 4.12
N GLU A 142 24.06 -0.59 4.43
CA GLU A 142 25.09 -1.05 3.49
C GLU A 142 24.48 -1.91 2.35
N LYS A 143 23.73 -2.95 2.70
CA LYS A 143 23.15 -3.89 1.72
C LYS A 143 21.74 -3.47 1.29
N PRO A 144 21.35 -3.70 0.04
CA PRO A 144 19.98 -3.48 -0.41
C PRO A 144 19.01 -4.43 0.31
N TRP A 145 17.74 -4.07 0.29
CA TRP A 145 16.67 -4.96 0.71
C TRP A 145 16.20 -5.83 -0.47
N LYS A 146 15.50 -6.89 -0.15
CA LYS A 146 14.70 -7.65 -1.10
C LYS A 146 13.30 -7.05 -1.13
N VAL A 147 12.92 -6.46 -2.27
CA VAL A 147 11.58 -5.91 -2.49
C VAL A 147 10.93 -6.69 -3.61
N LYS A 148 9.94 -7.49 -3.30
CA LYS A 148 9.23 -8.31 -4.28
C LYS A 148 8.03 -7.56 -4.86
N PHE A 149 7.13 -7.08 -4.03
CA PHE A 149 5.89 -6.46 -4.48
C PHE A 149 6.03 -4.94 -4.56
N PHE A 150 5.67 -4.39 -5.73
CA PHE A 150 5.77 -2.97 -5.98
C PHE A 150 4.51 -2.47 -6.70
N GLY A 151 3.69 -1.69 -5.99
CA GLY A 151 2.50 -1.03 -6.52
C GLY A 151 2.87 0.25 -7.27
N VAL A 152 2.32 0.41 -8.45
CA VAL A 152 2.46 1.61 -9.27
C VAL A 152 1.18 2.43 -9.15
N GLY A 153 1.09 3.26 -8.11
CA GLY A 153 -0.10 4.02 -7.74
C GLY A 153 -1.04 3.28 -6.80
N ASN A 154 -1.99 4.01 -6.24
CA ASN A 154 -3.07 3.53 -5.39
C ASN A 154 -4.36 4.28 -5.73
N GLU A 155 -5.48 3.56 -5.86
CA GLU A 155 -6.82 4.16 -6.10
C GLU A 155 -6.81 5.33 -7.10
N SER A 156 -6.12 5.13 -8.23
CA SER A 156 -5.88 6.20 -9.20
C SER A 156 -7.15 6.76 -9.84
N TRP A 157 -8.26 6.02 -9.74
CA TRP A 157 -9.62 6.45 -10.09
C TRP A 157 -10.21 7.46 -9.09
N GLY A 158 -9.70 7.50 -7.88
CA GLY A 158 -10.18 8.33 -6.76
C GLY A 158 -9.07 9.22 -6.19
N CYS A 159 -8.74 9.02 -4.91
CA CYS A 159 -7.76 9.84 -4.21
C CYS A 159 -6.35 9.81 -4.81
N GLY A 160 -5.99 8.77 -5.53
CA GLY A 160 -4.71 8.67 -6.25
C GLY A 160 -4.65 9.49 -7.55
N GLY A 161 -5.61 10.40 -7.80
CA GLY A 161 -5.50 11.35 -8.90
C GLY A 161 -6.76 11.55 -9.77
N SER A 162 -7.91 10.95 -9.40
CA SER A 162 -9.18 11.07 -10.14
C SER A 162 -9.04 10.81 -11.65
N MET A 163 -8.32 9.76 -12.00
CA MET A 163 -7.94 9.45 -13.37
C MET A 163 -9.02 8.62 -14.08
N ARG A 164 -9.07 8.74 -15.40
CA ARG A 164 -9.78 7.76 -16.26
C ARG A 164 -8.88 6.53 -16.43
N PRO A 165 -9.43 5.32 -16.61
CA PRO A 165 -8.64 4.10 -16.72
C PRO A 165 -7.63 4.11 -17.87
N GLU A 166 -7.96 4.74 -19.01
CA GLU A 166 -7.05 4.88 -20.15
C GLU A 166 -5.84 5.75 -19.81
N TYR A 167 -6.08 6.87 -19.11
CA TYR A 167 -5.01 7.77 -18.70
C TYR A 167 -4.08 7.10 -17.69
N TYR A 168 -4.66 6.40 -16.69
CA TYR A 168 -3.85 5.64 -15.75
C TYR A 168 -3.08 4.51 -16.45
N ALA A 169 -3.68 3.82 -17.42
CA ALA A 169 -2.98 2.79 -18.19
C ALA A 169 -1.73 3.37 -18.90
N ASP A 170 -1.81 4.59 -19.45
CA ASP A 170 -0.66 5.27 -20.07
C ASP A 170 0.39 5.69 -19.02
N LEU A 171 -0.04 6.18 -17.86
CA LEU A 171 0.88 6.47 -16.74
C LEU A 171 1.53 5.19 -16.22
N TYR A 172 0.77 4.11 -15.99
CA TYR A 172 1.32 2.82 -15.57
C TYR A 172 2.40 2.35 -16.55
N ARG A 173 2.13 2.40 -17.86
CA ARG A 173 3.11 2.06 -18.90
C ARG A 173 4.39 2.84 -18.72
N ARG A 174 4.28 4.14 -18.52
CA ARG A 174 5.42 5.05 -18.36
C ARG A 174 6.19 4.76 -17.07
N TYR A 175 5.54 4.76 -15.91
CA TYR A 175 6.16 4.54 -14.61
C TYR A 175 6.80 3.14 -14.49
N SER A 176 6.05 2.10 -14.86
CA SER A 176 6.53 0.72 -14.77
C SER A 176 7.75 0.44 -15.65
N THR A 177 7.94 1.21 -16.73
CA THR A 177 9.13 1.11 -17.61
C THR A 177 10.40 1.49 -16.87
N TYR A 178 10.35 2.45 -15.95
CA TYR A 178 11.50 2.96 -15.22
C TYR A 178 11.71 2.27 -13.85
N CYS A 179 10.73 1.55 -13.36
CA CYS A 179 10.91 0.65 -12.21
C CYS A 179 11.67 -0.60 -12.66
N ARG A 180 13.00 -0.53 -12.60
CA ARG A 180 13.88 -1.57 -13.11
C ARG A 180 14.22 -2.62 -12.06
N ASN A 181 14.60 -3.80 -12.52
CA ASN A 181 15.18 -4.82 -11.65
C ASN A 181 16.67 -4.54 -11.47
N TYR A 182 17.14 -4.56 -10.23
CA TYR A 182 18.56 -4.37 -9.89
C TYR A 182 19.11 -5.62 -9.19
N ASP A 183 20.32 -6.00 -9.52
CA ASP A 183 21.14 -6.97 -8.78
C ASP A 183 20.40 -8.26 -8.37
N GLY A 184 19.62 -8.82 -9.30
CA GLY A 184 18.83 -10.04 -9.07
C GLY A 184 17.55 -9.83 -8.26
N ASN A 185 17.22 -8.59 -7.89
CA ASN A 185 15.90 -8.26 -7.35
C ASN A 185 14.88 -8.10 -8.48
N HIS A 186 13.86 -8.94 -8.51
CA HIS A 186 12.80 -8.91 -9.52
C HIS A 186 11.51 -8.38 -8.91
N LEU A 187 11.04 -7.24 -9.44
CA LEU A 187 9.80 -6.62 -8.99
C LEU A 187 8.57 -7.32 -9.59
N PHE A 188 7.67 -7.73 -8.73
CA PHE A 188 6.30 -8.08 -9.07
C PHE A 188 5.49 -6.78 -9.10
N LYS A 189 5.35 -6.19 -10.30
CA LYS A 189 4.72 -4.88 -10.48
C LYS A 189 3.22 -5.01 -10.49
N ILE A 190 2.55 -4.27 -9.60
CA ILE A 190 1.12 -4.29 -9.40
C ILE A 190 0.53 -2.98 -9.90
N ALA A 191 -0.43 -3.04 -10.81
CA ALA A 191 -1.17 -1.86 -11.24
C ALA A 191 -2.27 -1.51 -10.24
N SER A 192 -2.52 -0.21 -10.05
CA SER A 192 -3.68 0.28 -9.29
C SER A 192 -4.96 -0.17 -9.99
N GLY A 193 -5.69 -1.07 -9.38
CA GLY A 193 -6.88 -1.70 -9.92
C GLY A 193 -8.18 -1.04 -9.47
N ALA A 194 -9.28 -1.72 -9.72
CA ALA A 194 -10.62 -1.24 -9.48
C ALA A 194 -11.01 -1.20 -8.00
N SER A 195 -12.07 -0.46 -7.70
CA SER A 195 -12.86 -0.63 -6.49
C SER A 195 -14.18 -1.32 -6.81
N ASP A 196 -14.57 -2.23 -5.93
CA ASP A 196 -15.89 -2.87 -5.93
C ASP A 196 -16.30 -3.42 -7.32
N TYR A 197 -17.30 -2.81 -7.93
CA TYR A 197 -17.95 -3.26 -9.17
C TYR A 197 -17.45 -2.53 -10.42
N ASP A 198 -16.36 -1.75 -10.36
CA ASP A 198 -15.82 -1.07 -11.54
C ASP A 198 -15.08 -2.05 -12.46
N TYR A 199 -15.85 -2.89 -13.12
CA TYR A 199 -15.36 -3.87 -14.08
C TYR A 199 -14.74 -3.24 -15.32
N ASN A 200 -15.18 -2.01 -15.69
CA ASN A 200 -14.62 -1.27 -16.82
C ASN A 200 -13.16 -0.92 -16.55
N TRP A 201 -12.81 -0.49 -15.33
CA TRP A 201 -11.42 -0.21 -14.96
C TRP A 201 -10.52 -1.43 -15.20
N THR A 202 -10.95 -2.60 -14.70
CA THR A 202 -10.22 -3.86 -14.91
C THR A 202 -10.09 -4.21 -16.39
N GLU A 203 -11.17 -4.11 -17.17
CA GLU A 203 -11.13 -4.45 -18.59
C GLU A 203 -10.19 -3.54 -19.38
N VAL A 204 -10.25 -2.23 -19.15
CA VAL A 204 -9.38 -1.24 -19.81
C VAL A 204 -7.91 -1.51 -19.49
N LEU A 205 -7.57 -1.75 -18.23
CA LEU A 205 -6.19 -2.02 -17.84
C LEU A 205 -5.67 -3.33 -18.42
N MET A 206 -6.44 -4.40 -18.32
CA MET A 206 -6.05 -5.69 -18.87
C MET A 206 -5.82 -5.61 -20.39
N LYS A 207 -6.69 -4.92 -21.10
CA LYS A 207 -6.59 -4.72 -22.55
C LYS A 207 -5.34 -3.91 -22.94
N ASN A 208 -5.07 -2.81 -22.24
CA ASN A 208 -4.05 -1.84 -22.66
C ASN A 208 -2.65 -2.15 -22.12
N VAL A 209 -2.55 -2.66 -20.89
CA VAL A 209 -1.27 -2.82 -20.18
C VAL A 209 -1.14 -4.16 -19.44
N GLY A 210 -2.07 -5.10 -19.58
CA GLY A 210 -2.00 -6.42 -18.92
C GLY A 210 -0.67 -7.12 -19.13
N HIS A 211 -0.15 -7.09 -20.35
CA HIS A 211 1.14 -7.71 -20.70
C HIS A 211 2.38 -7.07 -20.01
N ARG A 212 2.19 -5.99 -19.25
CA ARG A 212 3.27 -5.27 -18.55
C ARG A 212 3.20 -5.38 -17.03
N MET A 213 2.10 -5.91 -16.49
CA MET A 213 1.91 -6.08 -15.06
C MET A 213 2.05 -7.54 -14.63
N ALA A 214 2.48 -7.74 -13.40
CA ALA A 214 2.46 -9.05 -12.77
C ALA A 214 1.24 -9.22 -11.84
N GLY A 215 0.65 -8.11 -11.40
CA GLY A 215 -0.56 -8.09 -10.59
C GLY A 215 -1.44 -6.89 -10.90
N LEU A 216 -2.72 -7.03 -10.59
CA LEU A 216 -3.73 -5.99 -10.63
C LEU A 216 -4.40 -5.93 -9.27
N SER A 217 -4.43 -4.74 -8.64
CA SER A 217 -5.08 -4.60 -7.34
C SER A 217 -6.60 -4.60 -7.44
N LEU A 218 -7.27 -4.88 -6.34
CA LEU A 218 -8.71 -4.76 -6.18
C LEU A 218 -9.01 -4.35 -4.75
N HIS A 219 -9.82 -3.32 -4.59
CA HIS A 219 -10.32 -2.87 -3.31
C HIS A 219 -11.79 -3.24 -3.16
N TYR A 220 -12.19 -3.66 -1.95
CA TYR A 220 -13.57 -3.93 -1.61
C TYR A 220 -13.87 -3.57 -0.16
N TYR A 221 -14.67 -2.54 0.04
CA TYR A 221 -15.10 -2.15 1.37
C TYR A 221 -16.57 -2.49 1.61
N THR A 222 -16.84 -3.09 2.77
CA THR A 222 -18.19 -3.36 3.25
C THR A 222 -18.68 -2.14 4.00
N VAL A 223 -19.39 -1.27 3.32
CA VAL A 223 -19.95 -0.01 3.84
C VAL A 223 -21.41 0.11 3.44
N THR A 224 -22.20 0.82 4.26
CA THR A 224 -23.60 1.13 3.97
C THR A 224 -23.74 2.05 2.76
N GLY A 225 -22.75 2.90 2.55
CA GLY A 225 -22.63 3.84 1.43
C GLY A 225 -21.43 4.74 1.62
N TRP A 226 -21.02 5.40 0.54
CA TRP A 226 -19.88 6.32 0.56
C TRP A 226 -20.31 7.78 0.85
N SER A 227 -21.60 8.06 0.78
CA SER A 227 -22.20 9.35 1.13
C SER A 227 -23.07 9.21 2.39
N GLY A 228 -22.95 10.16 3.33
CA GLY A 228 -23.68 10.15 4.59
C GLY A 228 -23.03 9.28 5.66
N SER A 229 -23.82 8.94 6.69
CA SER A 229 -23.37 8.10 7.81
C SER A 229 -23.11 6.67 7.35
N LYS A 230 -22.02 6.08 7.83
CA LYS A 230 -21.67 4.66 7.64
C LYS A 230 -22.19 3.79 8.80
N GLY A 231 -22.79 4.41 9.82
CA GLY A 231 -23.26 3.74 11.01
C GLY A 231 -22.20 3.64 12.10
N SER A 232 -22.64 3.28 13.31
CA SER A 232 -21.77 3.08 14.47
C SER A 232 -21.17 1.68 14.49
N ALA A 233 -19.92 1.57 14.90
CA ALA A 233 -19.25 0.28 15.11
C ALA A 233 -19.69 -0.39 16.43
N THR A 234 -20.27 0.36 17.35
CA THR A 234 -20.62 -0.10 18.72
C THR A 234 -22.11 -0.08 19.01
N GLU A 235 -22.86 0.84 18.37
CA GLU A 235 -24.30 1.00 18.56
C GLU A 235 -25.05 0.67 17.27
N PHE A 236 -25.32 -0.61 17.03
CA PHE A 236 -25.98 -1.11 15.83
C PHE A 236 -27.12 -2.06 16.18
N THR A 237 -28.09 -2.17 15.27
CA THR A 237 -29.21 -3.10 15.40
C THR A 237 -28.86 -4.48 14.86
N ASN A 238 -29.71 -5.48 15.12
CA ASN A 238 -29.58 -6.80 14.47
C ASN A 238 -29.69 -6.69 12.93
N ASP A 239 -30.51 -5.79 12.43
CA ASP A 239 -30.67 -5.59 10.98
C ASP A 239 -29.37 -5.04 10.36
N ASP A 240 -28.71 -4.08 11.00
CA ASP A 240 -27.41 -3.55 10.58
C ASP A 240 -26.35 -4.64 10.57
N TYR A 241 -26.33 -5.50 11.60
CA TYR A 241 -25.40 -6.63 11.67
C TYR A 241 -25.60 -7.61 10.51
N TYR A 242 -26.84 -8.08 10.31
CA TYR A 242 -27.12 -9.05 9.24
C TYR A 242 -26.95 -8.44 7.86
N TRP A 243 -27.26 -7.16 7.69
CA TRP A 243 -26.98 -6.46 6.43
C TRP A 243 -25.47 -6.43 6.12
N THR A 244 -24.67 -6.06 7.13
CA THR A 244 -23.21 -6.02 6.98
C THR A 244 -22.64 -7.40 6.66
N MET A 245 -23.09 -8.44 7.35
CA MET A 245 -22.67 -9.82 7.08
C MET A 245 -23.06 -10.27 5.66
N GLY A 246 -24.26 -9.93 5.23
CA GLY A 246 -24.71 -10.18 3.85
C GLY A 246 -23.85 -9.46 2.81
N LYS A 247 -23.53 -8.19 3.08
CA LYS A 247 -22.69 -7.35 2.21
C LYS A 247 -21.26 -7.87 2.10
N CYS A 248 -20.70 -8.43 3.18
CA CYS A 248 -19.38 -9.06 3.15
C CYS A 248 -19.31 -10.22 2.14
N LEU A 249 -20.41 -10.97 1.95
CA LEU A 249 -20.46 -12.10 1.02
C LEU A 249 -20.41 -11.67 -0.45
N GLU A 250 -20.71 -10.41 -0.76
CA GLU A 250 -20.67 -9.89 -2.13
C GLU A 250 -19.24 -9.84 -2.70
N ILE A 251 -18.21 -9.92 -1.87
CA ILE A 251 -16.83 -9.96 -2.35
C ILE A 251 -16.59 -11.16 -3.28
N GLU A 252 -17.24 -12.29 -3.03
CA GLU A 252 -17.03 -13.50 -3.87
C GLU A 252 -17.51 -13.31 -5.31
N PRO A 253 -18.75 -12.85 -5.60
CA PRO A 253 -19.17 -12.56 -6.96
C PRO A 253 -18.37 -11.42 -7.61
N VAL A 254 -17.94 -10.41 -6.84
CA VAL A 254 -17.07 -9.33 -7.34
C VAL A 254 -15.74 -9.93 -7.84
N LEU A 255 -15.06 -10.72 -7.01
CA LEU A 255 -13.82 -11.40 -7.38
C LEU A 255 -13.99 -12.26 -8.63
N LYS A 256 -15.04 -13.10 -8.68
CA LYS A 256 -15.31 -13.98 -9.83
C LYS A 256 -15.45 -13.19 -11.13
N LYS A 257 -16.10 -12.03 -11.08
CA LYS A 257 -16.32 -11.22 -12.28
C LYS A 257 -15.06 -10.50 -12.75
N HIS A 258 -14.24 -9.94 -11.82
CA HIS A 258 -12.93 -9.39 -12.18
C HIS A 258 -12.00 -10.47 -12.75
N ILE A 259 -11.95 -11.65 -12.12
CA ILE A 259 -11.16 -12.79 -12.61
C ILE A 259 -11.60 -13.20 -14.01
N ALA A 260 -12.91 -13.26 -14.28
CA ALA A 260 -13.42 -13.60 -15.61
C ALA A 260 -13.00 -12.61 -16.69
N ILE A 261 -12.93 -11.32 -16.35
CA ILE A 261 -12.39 -10.29 -17.24
C ILE A 261 -10.88 -10.48 -17.45
N MET A 262 -10.14 -10.74 -16.36
CA MET A 262 -8.70 -10.99 -16.45
C MET A 262 -8.39 -12.23 -17.31
N ASP A 263 -9.10 -13.32 -17.13
CA ASP A 263 -8.94 -14.58 -17.89
C ASP A 263 -9.13 -14.38 -19.40
N LYS A 264 -9.96 -13.42 -19.82
CA LYS A 264 -10.16 -13.07 -21.23
C LYS A 264 -8.89 -12.54 -21.89
N TYR A 265 -8.07 -11.79 -21.16
CA TYR A 265 -6.85 -11.13 -21.64
C TYR A 265 -5.56 -11.89 -21.23
N ASP A 266 -5.65 -12.68 -20.17
CA ASP A 266 -4.55 -13.52 -19.64
C ASP A 266 -5.03 -14.96 -19.44
N PRO A 267 -5.28 -15.73 -20.52
CA PRO A 267 -5.75 -17.11 -20.42
C PRO A 267 -4.74 -18.06 -19.74
N LYS A 268 -3.47 -17.64 -19.62
CA LYS A 268 -2.43 -18.39 -18.90
C LYS A 268 -2.41 -18.10 -17.40
N LYS A 269 -3.21 -17.15 -16.92
CA LYS A 269 -3.33 -16.77 -15.51
C LYS A 269 -2.00 -16.38 -14.87
N GLN A 270 -1.20 -15.59 -15.59
CA GLN A 270 0.09 -15.12 -15.15
C GLN A 270 0.01 -13.85 -14.31
N ILE A 271 -1.11 -13.10 -14.43
CA ILE A 271 -1.36 -11.87 -13.70
C ILE A 271 -2.17 -12.20 -12.44
N GLY A 272 -1.62 -11.88 -11.26
CA GLY A 272 -2.32 -12.08 -9.99
C GLY A 272 -3.37 -10.99 -9.74
N LEU A 273 -4.53 -11.38 -9.19
CA LEU A 273 -5.46 -10.42 -8.60
C LEU A 273 -5.07 -10.23 -7.13
N MET A 274 -4.76 -8.97 -6.76
CA MET A 274 -4.30 -8.58 -5.44
C MET A 274 -5.41 -7.83 -4.71
N VAL A 275 -6.12 -8.50 -3.80
CA VAL A 275 -7.06 -7.81 -2.91
C VAL A 275 -6.23 -7.19 -1.81
N ASP A 276 -5.82 -5.95 -1.99
CA ASP A 276 -4.86 -5.28 -1.13
C ASP A 276 -5.48 -4.14 -0.30
N GLU A 277 -6.79 -3.89 -0.46
CA GLU A 277 -7.62 -3.15 0.49
C GLU A 277 -9.02 -3.78 0.62
N TRP A 278 -9.45 -4.02 1.86
CA TRP A 278 -10.77 -4.59 2.16
C TRP A 278 -11.12 -4.39 3.64
N GLY A 279 -12.37 -4.52 3.96
CA GLY A 279 -12.84 -4.47 5.35
C GLY A 279 -14.14 -3.70 5.52
N THR A 280 -14.54 -3.52 6.77
CA THR A 280 -15.63 -2.64 7.16
C THR A 280 -15.13 -1.23 7.44
N TRP A 281 -16.01 -0.24 7.31
CA TRP A 281 -15.71 1.15 7.63
C TRP A 281 -16.93 1.79 8.25
N TRP A 282 -16.74 2.34 9.45
CA TRP A 282 -17.78 2.94 10.27
C TRP A 282 -17.53 4.43 10.48
N ASP A 283 -18.54 5.14 11.00
CA ASP A 283 -18.36 6.52 11.41
C ASP A 283 -17.42 6.62 12.61
N GLU A 284 -16.86 7.79 12.81
CA GLU A 284 -15.96 8.06 13.93
C GLU A 284 -16.75 8.00 15.26
N GLU A 285 -16.17 7.34 16.25
CA GLU A 285 -16.70 7.28 17.60
C GLU A 285 -16.00 8.32 18.49
N PRO A 286 -16.63 8.81 19.56
CA PRO A 286 -16.00 9.72 20.51
C PRO A 286 -14.67 9.17 21.03
N GLY A 287 -13.59 9.96 20.86
CA GLY A 287 -12.23 9.56 21.26
C GLY A 287 -11.46 8.77 20.21
N THR A 288 -12.04 8.53 19.04
CA THR A 288 -11.32 8.02 17.86
C THR A 288 -10.95 9.17 16.92
N VAL A 289 -9.98 8.92 16.05
CA VAL A 289 -9.59 9.84 14.98
C VAL A 289 -9.75 9.13 13.64
N ARG A 290 -10.07 9.92 12.63
CA ARG A 290 -10.23 9.41 11.27
C ARG A 290 -8.89 9.04 10.68
#